data_dbbc9994a706b5adad139fca444eb058
#
_entry.id   dbbc9994a706b5adad139fca444eb058
#
_cell.length_a   1.000
_cell.length_b   1.000
_cell.length_c   1.000
_cell.angle_alpha   90.00
_cell.angle_beta   90.00
_cell.angle_gamma   90.00
#
_symmetry.space_group_name_H-M   'P 1'
#
loop_
_entity.id
_entity.type
_entity.pdbx_description
1 polymer ?
#
loop_
_entity_poly.entity_id
_entity_poly.type
_entity_poly.pdbx_seq_one_letter_code
_entity_poly.pdbx_strand_id
1 'polypeptide(L)'
;LQFWCDYEKVGGAEQTEQRWLEPMFLRDAEDQPLTWPLEQLWADGELDLPLGNDGTVIKLNGHRMNGFLHRQTTKAGHFWKKLIDKYADKTPSEWVRPYSFRDCYSVRSHREGVPKASICAAMGHSEIVHDRSYRTMTDKIISRDYESARANS
;
A
#
# COMPACT_ATOMS: atom_id res chain seq x y z
N LEU A 1 -12.72 0.37 -12.63
CA LEU A 1 -12.06 -0.88 -12.20
C LEU A 1 -12.22 -1.07 -10.70
N GLN A 2 -12.67 -2.26 -10.29
CA GLN A 2 -12.69 -2.69 -8.90
C GLN A 2 -11.83 -3.94 -8.76
N PHE A 3 -11.15 -4.08 -7.63
CA PHE A 3 -10.28 -5.22 -7.36
C PHE A 3 -10.89 -6.08 -6.26
N TRP A 4 -10.99 -7.38 -6.51
CA TRP A 4 -11.45 -8.37 -5.56
C TRP A 4 -10.27 -9.15 -4.99
N CYS A 5 -10.21 -9.28 -3.68
CA CYS A 5 -9.24 -10.14 -3.00
C CYS A 5 -9.93 -11.43 -2.57
N ASP A 6 -9.63 -12.52 -3.28
CA ASP A 6 -10.11 -13.88 -2.94
C ASP A 6 -9.18 -14.60 -1.97
N TYR A 7 -8.12 -13.93 -1.52
CA TYR A 7 -7.18 -14.55 -0.60
C TYR A 7 -7.76 -14.60 0.81
N GLU A 8 -7.89 -15.82 1.29
CA GLU A 8 -8.20 -16.15 2.67
C GLU A 8 -6.91 -16.60 3.38
N LYS A 9 -6.60 -15.98 4.51
CA LYS A 9 -5.48 -16.42 5.32
C LYS A 9 -5.91 -17.69 6.05
N VAL A 10 -5.34 -18.82 5.65
CA VAL A 10 -5.55 -20.10 6.32
C VAL A 10 -4.42 -20.30 7.34
N GLY A 11 -4.77 -20.38 8.61
CA GLY A 11 -3.83 -20.61 9.72
C GLY A 11 -3.49 -19.35 10.51
N GLY A 12 -3.71 -19.41 11.80
CA GLY A 12 -3.57 -18.33 12.79
C GLY A 12 -4.88 -18.05 13.49
N ALA A 13 -4.86 -17.18 14.50
CA ALA A 13 -6.03 -16.88 15.34
C ALA A 13 -7.14 -16.12 14.60
N GLU A 14 -6.89 -15.60 13.41
CA GLU A 14 -7.85 -14.82 12.64
C GLU A 14 -7.81 -15.24 11.17
N GLN A 15 -8.99 -15.57 10.64
CA GLN A 15 -9.24 -15.84 9.24
C GLN A 15 -9.60 -14.51 8.55
N THR A 16 -8.98 -14.22 7.41
CA THR A 16 -9.38 -13.06 6.61
C THR A 16 -10.44 -13.48 5.60
N GLU A 17 -11.50 -12.70 5.50
CA GLU A 17 -12.55 -12.91 4.53
C GLU A 17 -12.19 -12.35 3.15
N GLN A 18 -12.84 -12.86 2.13
CA GLN A 18 -12.82 -12.29 0.78
C GLN A 18 -13.42 -10.89 0.83
N ARG A 19 -12.83 -9.95 0.06
CA ARG A 19 -13.26 -8.57 0.13
C ARG A 19 -12.93 -7.77 -1.11
N TRP A 20 -13.66 -6.69 -1.31
CA TRP A 20 -13.27 -5.65 -2.24
C TRP A 20 -12.06 -4.88 -1.69
N LEU A 21 -11.15 -4.54 -2.60
CA LEU A 21 -10.00 -3.71 -2.27
C LEU A 21 -10.34 -2.26 -2.57
N GLU A 22 -10.14 -1.41 -1.59
CA GLU A 22 -10.22 0.03 -1.76
C GLU A 22 -8.86 0.59 -2.18
N PRO A 23 -8.79 1.46 -3.20
CA PRO A 23 -7.54 2.07 -3.62
C PRO A 23 -6.91 2.91 -2.51
N MET A 24 -5.58 2.93 -2.47
CA MET A 24 -4.85 3.81 -1.57
C MET A 24 -5.05 5.27 -2.00
N PHE A 25 -5.33 6.15 -1.03
CA PHE A 25 -5.33 7.59 -1.28
C PHE A 25 -3.95 8.06 -1.74
N LEU A 26 -3.93 8.84 -2.80
CA LEU A 26 -2.72 9.43 -3.34
C LEU A 26 -2.85 10.94 -3.37
N ARG A 27 -1.72 11.59 -3.17
CA ARG A 27 -1.57 13.02 -3.31
C ARG A 27 -0.29 13.34 -4.09
N ASP A 28 -0.31 14.42 -4.85
CA ASP A 28 0.87 14.94 -5.52
C ASP A 28 1.82 15.69 -4.56
N ALA A 29 2.82 16.37 -5.11
CA ALA A 29 3.79 17.12 -4.32
C ALA A 29 3.19 18.38 -3.66
N GLU A 30 2.11 18.88 -4.22
CA GLU A 30 1.32 20.04 -3.75
C GLU A 30 0.16 19.62 -2.84
N ASP A 31 0.14 18.35 -2.39
CA ASP A 31 -0.87 17.72 -1.53
C ASP A 31 -2.29 17.68 -2.14
N GLN A 32 -2.41 17.78 -3.48
CA GLN A 32 -3.68 17.64 -4.17
C GLN A 32 -4.03 16.17 -4.38
N PRO A 33 -5.32 15.78 -4.30
CA PRO A 33 -5.74 14.42 -4.55
C PRO A 33 -5.38 13.97 -5.96
N LEU A 34 -4.75 12.80 -6.06
CA LEU A 34 -4.50 12.11 -7.32
C LEU A 34 -5.53 11.01 -7.53
N THR A 35 -6.06 10.94 -8.73
CA THR A 35 -6.87 9.81 -9.18
C THR A 35 -6.02 8.87 -10.03
N TRP A 36 -6.25 7.57 -9.86
CA TRP A 36 -5.64 6.57 -10.73
C TRP A 36 -6.50 6.39 -11.98
N PRO A 37 -6.04 6.72 -13.17
CA PRO A 37 -6.76 6.44 -14.41
C PRO A 37 -6.60 4.96 -14.80
N LEU A 38 -6.95 4.04 -13.89
CA LEU A 38 -6.67 2.60 -14.05
C LEU A 38 -7.38 2.00 -15.27
N GLU A 39 -8.58 2.46 -15.58
CA GLU A 39 -9.34 1.99 -16.76
C GLU A 39 -8.66 2.43 -18.07
N GLN A 40 -8.18 3.68 -18.11
CA GLN A 40 -7.43 4.19 -19.24
C GLN A 40 -6.10 3.44 -19.41
N LEU A 41 -5.33 3.31 -18.32
CA LEU A 41 -4.06 2.57 -18.33
C LEU A 41 -4.24 1.10 -18.73
N TRP A 42 -5.36 0.49 -18.35
CA TRP A 42 -5.70 -0.85 -18.78
C TRP A 42 -6.00 -0.90 -20.30
N ALA A 43 -6.85 0.01 -20.78
CA ALA A 43 -7.23 0.09 -22.19
C ALA A 43 -6.01 0.37 -23.09
N ASP A 44 -5.07 1.18 -22.62
CA ASP A 44 -3.85 1.53 -23.36
C ASP A 44 -2.74 0.47 -23.22
N GLY A 45 -2.97 -0.59 -22.44
CA GLY A 45 -1.97 -1.64 -22.20
C GLY A 45 -0.76 -1.15 -21.40
N GLU A 46 -0.89 -0.06 -20.66
CA GLU A 46 0.19 0.55 -19.89
C GLU A 46 0.33 0.00 -18.45
N LEU A 47 -0.64 -0.80 -18.00
CA LEU A 47 -0.52 -1.47 -16.70
C LEU A 47 0.54 -2.57 -16.77
N ASP A 48 1.57 -2.42 -15.97
CA ASP A 48 2.63 -3.43 -15.81
C ASP A 48 2.13 -4.55 -14.88
N LEU A 49 1.49 -5.55 -15.47
CA LEU A 49 0.91 -6.67 -14.74
C LEU A 49 1.85 -7.88 -14.72
N PRO A 50 1.87 -8.63 -13.62
CA PRO A 50 2.60 -9.89 -13.57
C PRO A 50 1.89 -10.95 -14.40
N LEU A 51 2.42 -11.20 -15.59
CA LEU A 51 1.86 -12.19 -16.53
C LEU A 51 2.60 -13.52 -16.46
N GLY A 52 1.87 -14.60 -16.64
CA GLY A 52 2.41 -15.93 -16.90
C GLY A 52 2.95 -16.06 -18.34
N ASN A 53 3.56 -17.19 -18.63
CA ASN A 53 4.08 -17.47 -19.97
C ASN A 53 2.98 -17.56 -21.04
N ASP A 54 1.76 -17.80 -20.63
CA ASP A 54 0.54 -17.85 -21.46
C ASP A 54 -0.16 -16.49 -21.61
N GLY A 55 0.43 -15.42 -21.06
CA GLY A 55 -0.14 -14.07 -21.08
C GLY A 55 -1.26 -13.83 -20.06
N THR A 56 -1.61 -14.81 -19.25
CA THR A 56 -2.61 -14.63 -18.19
C THR A 56 -2.02 -13.94 -16.96
N VAL A 57 -2.85 -13.14 -16.26
CA VAL A 57 -2.44 -12.52 -15.00
C VAL A 57 -2.24 -13.60 -13.95
N ILE A 58 -1.04 -13.69 -13.41
CA ILE A 58 -0.73 -14.68 -12.36
C ILE A 58 -1.26 -14.25 -10.99
N LYS A 59 -1.79 -15.21 -10.23
CA LYS A 59 -2.16 -14.97 -8.84
C LYS A 59 -0.93 -14.58 -8.02
N LEU A 60 -0.95 -13.36 -7.47
CA LEU A 60 0.14 -12.85 -6.67
C LEU A 60 0.09 -13.41 -5.25
N ASN A 61 1.24 -13.83 -4.78
CA ASN A 61 1.53 -14.03 -3.36
C ASN A 61 2.76 -13.20 -3.00
N GLY A 62 3.14 -13.16 -1.73
CA GLY A 62 4.27 -12.32 -1.27
C GLY A 62 5.58 -12.62 -1.99
N HIS A 63 5.88 -13.89 -2.29
CA HIS A 63 7.09 -14.29 -3.03
C HIS A 63 7.06 -13.80 -4.49
N ARG A 64 5.93 -14.02 -5.19
CA ARG A 64 5.77 -13.59 -6.58
C ARG A 64 5.76 -12.07 -6.71
N MET A 65 5.11 -11.35 -5.78
CA MET A 65 5.15 -9.89 -5.73
C MET A 65 6.56 -9.37 -5.55
N ASN A 66 7.32 -9.94 -4.61
CA ASN A 66 8.71 -9.58 -4.42
C ASN A 66 9.55 -9.82 -5.67
N GLY A 67 9.40 -10.99 -6.30
CA GLY A 67 10.08 -11.30 -7.57
C GLY A 67 9.69 -10.36 -8.71
N PHE A 68 8.42 -9.95 -8.81
CA PHE A 68 7.94 -8.99 -9.80
C PHE A 68 8.59 -7.61 -9.61
N LEU A 69 8.59 -7.08 -8.39
CA LEU A 69 9.17 -5.78 -8.07
C LEU A 69 10.71 -5.76 -8.23
N HIS A 70 11.39 -6.88 -8.03
CA HIS A 70 12.84 -6.97 -8.23
C HIS A 70 13.27 -7.32 -9.66
N ARG A 71 12.33 -7.51 -10.60
CA ARG A 71 12.64 -7.83 -11.99
C ARG A 71 13.11 -6.59 -12.74
N GLN A 72 14.40 -6.50 -13.00
CA GLN A 72 15.04 -5.35 -13.65
C GLN A 72 14.60 -5.10 -15.10
N THR A 73 13.87 -6.04 -15.71
CA THR A 73 13.38 -5.94 -17.09
C THR A 73 12.00 -5.28 -17.19
N THR A 74 11.36 -4.94 -16.06
CA THR A 74 10.03 -4.31 -16.02
C THR A 74 10.11 -2.86 -15.57
N LYS A 75 9.13 -2.03 -15.98
CA LYS A 75 8.99 -0.64 -15.51
C LYS A 75 8.89 -0.61 -13.97
N ALA A 76 8.09 -1.52 -13.40
CA ALA A 76 7.91 -1.64 -11.95
C ALA A 76 9.22 -1.98 -11.24
N GLY A 77 10.04 -2.89 -11.77
CA GLY A 77 11.34 -3.23 -11.19
C GLY A 77 12.35 -2.09 -11.24
N HIS A 78 12.39 -1.33 -12.33
CA HIS A 78 13.21 -0.13 -12.43
C HIS A 78 12.80 0.94 -11.42
N PHE A 79 11.50 1.19 -11.28
CA PHE A 79 10.97 2.13 -10.30
C PHE A 79 11.29 1.68 -8.88
N TRP A 80 11.09 0.39 -8.59
CA TRP A 80 11.34 -0.20 -7.28
C TRP A 80 12.80 -0.07 -6.85
N LYS A 81 13.73 -0.33 -7.78
CA LYS A 81 15.16 -0.14 -7.50
C LYS A 81 15.48 1.32 -7.15
N LYS A 82 14.99 2.28 -7.95
CA LYS A 82 15.20 3.71 -7.66
C LYS A 82 14.64 4.11 -6.29
N LEU A 83 13.49 3.53 -5.91
CA LEU A 83 12.88 3.79 -4.61
C LEU A 83 13.75 3.25 -3.46
N ILE A 84 14.24 2.02 -3.58
CA ILE A 84 15.15 1.43 -2.59
C ILE A 84 16.42 2.28 -2.45
N ASP A 85 17.08 2.61 -3.55
CA ASP A 85 18.31 3.40 -3.56
C ASP A 85 18.09 4.77 -2.88
N LYS A 86 17.00 5.47 -3.24
CA LYS A 86 16.64 6.76 -2.65
C LYS A 86 16.51 6.72 -1.13
N TYR A 87 15.99 5.64 -0.57
CA TYR A 87 15.75 5.55 0.87
C TYR A 87 16.90 4.92 1.64
N ALA A 88 17.74 4.12 0.98
CA ALA A 88 18.94 3.55 1.57
C ALA A 88 19.98 4.61 1.97
N ASP A 89 20.05 5.70 1.20
CA ASP A 89 21.01 6.80 1.44
C ASP A 89 20.59 7.76 2.57
N LYS A 90 19.39 7.59 3.13
CA LYS A 90 18.95 8.41 4.26
C LYS A 90 19.65 8.03 5.56
N THR A 91 19.79 9.01 6.47
CA THR A 91 20.35 8.79 7.79
C THR A 91 19.32 9.15 8.88
N PRO A 92 18.81 8.17 9.66
CA PRO A 92 19.07 6.72 9.54
C PRO A 92 18.52 6.14 8.23
N SER A 93 19.15 5.09 7.73
CA SER A 93 18.67 4.42 6.51
C SER A 93 17.27 3.85 6.72
N GLU A 94 16.42 4.06 5.72
CA GLU A 94 15.05 3.54 5.71
C GLU A 94 14.98 2.29 4.83
N TRP A 95 14.44 1.22 5.39
CA TRP A 95 14.28 -0.02 4.66
C TRP A 95 12.94 -0.08 3.95
N VAL A 96 12.98 0.02 2.62
CA VAL A 96 11.80 -0.11 1.76
C VAL A 96 11.60 -1.56 1.35
N ARG A 97 10.41 -2.09 1.58
CA ARG A 97 9.99 -3.45 1.24
C ARG A 97 8.57 -3.44 0.66
N PRO A 98 8.12 -4.50 -0.04
CA PRO A 98 6.76 -4.55 -0.57
C PRO A 98 5.68 -4.32 0.49
N TYR A 99 5.93 -4.74 1.73
CA TYR A 99 5.03 -4.51 2.87
C TYR A 99 4.87 -3.02 3.23
N SER A 100 5.82 -2.16 2.85
CA SER A 100 5.73 -0.71 3.07
C SER A 100 4.53 -0.08 2.36
N PHE A 101 4.03 -0.67 1.27
CA PHE A 101 2.77 -0.22 0.65
C PHE A 101 1.58 -0.39 1.59
N ARG A 102 1.57 -1.49 2.36
CA ARG A 102 0.52 -1.74 3.35
C ARG A 102 0.60 -0.75 4.50
N ASP A 103 1.82 -0.42 4.93
CA ASP A 103 2.06 0.59 5.96
C ASP A 103 1.60 1.98 5.46
N CYS A 104 1.94 2.34 4.22
CA CYS A 104 1.48 3.57 3.59
C CYS A 104 -0.05 3.64 3.47
N TYR A 105 -0.71 2.52 3.13
CA TYR A 105 -2.16 2.44 3.05
C TYR A 105 -2.81 2.81 4.38
N SER A 106 -2.34 2.20 5.48
CA SER A 106 -2.82 2.50 6.82
C SER A 106 -2.66 3.97 7.18
N VAL A 107 -1.44 4.51 7.04
CA VAL A 107 -1.13 5.90 7.38
C VAL A 107 -1.98 6.88 6.58
N ARG A 108 -2.10 6.69 5.27
CA ARG A 108 -2.87 7.58 4.40
C ARG A 108 -4.36 7.52 4.70
N SER A 109 -4.92 6.33 4.90
CA SER A 109 -6.32 6.18 5.27
C SER A 109 -6.67 6.89 6.58
N HIS A 110 -5.79 6.81 7.58
CA HIS A 110 -5.96 7.58 8.83
C HIS A 110 -5.89 9.09 8.61
N ARG A 111 -4.98 9.56 7.75
CA ARG A 111 -4.87 11.00 7.41
C ARG A 111 -6.12 11.54 6.72
N GLU A 112 -6.77 10.72 5.91
CA GLU A 112 -8.03 11.07 5.22
C GLU A 112 -9.27 10.87 6.11
N GLY A 113 -9.08 10.53 7.39
CA GLY A 113 -10.18 10.41 8.35
C GLY A 113 -11.02 9.14 8.18
N VAL A 114 -10.53 8.12 7.48
CA VAL A 114 -11.24 6.84 7.35
C VAL A 114 -11.35 6.18 8.72
N PRO A 115 -12.55 5.73 9.14
CA PRO A 115 -12.72 5.04 10.42
C PRO A 115 -11.82 3.80 10.52
N LYS A 116 -11.21 3.59 11.69
CA LYS A 116 -10.28 2.46 11.91
C LYS A 116 -10.89 1.11 11.54
N ALA A 117 -12.15 0.86 11.88
CA ALA A 117 -12.85 -0.38 11.53
C ALA A 117 -12.87 -0.62 10.01
N SER A 118 -13.13 0.43 9.23
CA SER A 118 -13.13 0.36 7.75
C SER A 118 -11.73 0.11 7.19
N ILE A 119 -10.70 0.75 7.76
CA ILE A 119 -9.30 0.49 7.39
C ILE A 119 -8.95 -0.98 7.65
N CYS A 120 -9.31 -1.50 8.83
CA CYS A 120 -9.05 -2.88 9.20
C CYS A 120 -9.75 -3.87 8.27
N ALA A 121 -11.01 -3.63 7.93
CA ALA A 121 -11.77 -4.44 6.99
C ALA A 121 -11.12 -4.44 5.59
N ALA A 122 -10.77 -3.27 5.05
CA ALA A 122 -10.10 -3.17 3.76
C ALA A 122 -8.72 -3.86 3.76
N MET A 123 -7.97 -3.75 4.86
CA MET A 123 -6.67 -4.41 5.02
C MET A 123 -6.76 -5.90 5.36
N GLY A 124 -7.94 -6.42 5.75
CA GLY A 124 -8.16 -7.82 6.09
C GLY A 124 -7.44 -8.25 7.37
N HIS A 125 -7.61 -7.49 8.45
CA HIS A 125 -7.16 -7.85 9.80
C HIS A 125 -8.04 -7.17 10.85
N SER A 126 -8.01 -7.67 12.08
CA SER A 126 -8.78 -7.08 13.18
C SER A 126 -8.17 -5.77 13.68
N GLU A 127 -8.96 -5.00 14.42
CA GLU A 127 -8.48 -3.78 15.09
C GLU A 127 -7.36 -4.05 16.08
N ILE A 128 -7.38 -5.20 16.76
CA ILE A 128 -6.33 -5.60 17.71
C ILE A 128 -5.00 -5.77 16.98
N VAL A 129 -5.00 -6.43 15.82
CA VAL A 129 -3.81 -6.60 14.98
C VAL A 129 -3.35 -5.25 14.44
N HIS A 130 -4.29 -4.39 14.05
CA HIS A 130 -4.01 -3.05 13.58
C HIS A 130 -3.28 -2.23 14.65
N ASP A 131 -3.84 -2.13 15.83
CA ASP A 131 -3.26 -1.37 16.95
C ASP A 131 -1.86 -1.87 17.31
N ARG A 132 -1.66 -3.18 17.32
CA ARG A 132 -0.34 -3.78 17.58
C ARG A 132 0.70 -3.42 16.51
N SER A 133 0.29 -3.41 15.24
CA SER A 133 1.21 -3.24 14.11
C SER A 133 1.48 -1.77 13.76
N TYR A 134 0.49 -0.89 13.97
CA TYR A 134 0.52 0.49 13.49
C TYR A 134 0.49 1.55 14.60
N ARG A 135 0.51 1.15 15.87
CA ARG A 135 0.45 2.07 17.02
C ARG A 135 1.49 3.19 16.94
N THR A 136 2.74 2.85 16.66
CA THR A 136 3.83 3.84 16.59
C THR A 136 3.62 4.86 15.45
N MET A 137 3.02 4.43 14.34
CA MET A 137 2.69 5.32 13.22
C MET A 137 1.55 6.26 13.59
N THR A 138 0.52 5.74 14.27
CA THR A 138 -0.61 6.54 14.75
C THR A 138 -0.17 7.61 15.72
N ASP A 139 0.70 7.29 16.67
CA ASP A 139 1.24 8.25 17.64
C ASP A 139 2.00 9.40 16.97
N LYS A 140 2.80 9.10 15.92
CA LYS A 140 3.49 10.12 15.12
C LYS A 140 2.53 11.02 14.34
N ILE A 141 1.45 10.47 13.82
CA ILE A 141 0.42 11.24 13.12
C ILE A 141 -0.26 12.19 14.09
N ILE A 142 -0.67 11.69 15.26
CA ILE A 142 -1.30 12.49 16.32
C ILE A 142 -0.39 13.66 16.71
N SER A 143 0.88 13.40 17.01
CA SER A 143 1.84 14.43 17.39
C SER A 143 1.94 15.52 16.33
N ARG A 144 2.09 15.14 15.06
CA ARG A 144 2.16 16.08 13.94
C ARG A 144 0.89 16.91 13.78
N ASP A 145 -0.28 16.28 13.91
CA ASP A 145 -1.57 16.97 13.75
C ASP A 145 -1.77 18.00 14.87
N TYR A 146 -1.35 17.69 16.10
CA TYR A 146 -1.33 18.67 17.21
C TYR A 146 -0.31 19.80 16.99
N GLU A 147 0.87 19.50 16.45
CA GLU A 147 1.86 20.52 16.08
C GLU A 147 1.32 21.46 15.01
N SER A 148 0.70 20.92 13.97
CA SER A 148 0.07 21.70 12.91
C SER A 148 -1.07 22.59 13.43
N ALA A 149 -1.91 22.07 14.32
CA ALA A 149 -2.99 22.83 14.92
C ALA A 149 -2.45 24.00 15.78
N ARG A 150 -1.37 23.77 16.54
CA ARG A 150 -0.72 24.83 17.35
C ARG A 150 -0.07 25.90 16.49
N ALA A 151 0.50 25.54 15.33
CA ALA A 151 1.14 26.48 14.42
C ALA A 151 0.12 27.40 13.71
N ASN A 152 -1.15 26.98 13.63
CA ASN A 152 -2.25 27.72 12.99
C ASN A 152 -3.14 28.48 14.00
N SER A 153 -2.80 28.45 15.27
CA SER A 153 -3.48 29.17 16.37
C SER A 153 -2.76 30.44 16.74
#